data_eaf5c34b51e1a0ca7c37cde69774b410
#
_entry.id   eaf5c34b51e1a0ca7c37cde69774b410
#
_cell.length_a   1.000
_cell.length_b   1.000
_cell.length_c   1.000
_cell.angle_alpha   90.00
_cell.angle_beta   90.00
_cell.angle_gamma   90.00
#
_symmetry.space_group_name_H-M   'P 1'
#
loop_
_entity.id
_entity.type
_entity.pdbx_description
1 polymer ?
#
loop_
_entity_poly.entity_id
_entity_poly.type
_entity_poly.pdbx_seq_one_letter_code
_entity_poly.pdbx_strand_id
1 'polypeptide(L)'
;MATYAIGDVQGCVQALHRLIEKIHFNPASDRLWFVGDLVNRGPDSLEVLRLIKQLGNSAITVLGNHDLHLLAVWAKVTTLSRKDTLQSVLSAPDVDELLTWLRFRPLAHVENGYCLVHAGLLPSWSISQVLELAREVEEALQDENFRQRLPAIYFRKAVVFSPHLSLDERLGLTTNVLTRLRVCTQEGIPEFSFKGPQNDAPRGYMPWFQVPNRVTQEDTIIFGHWSALGVMKGPHVFAIDGGCVWGRELIALRLEDQQLFRVNCSKI
;
A
#
# COMPACT_ATOMS: atom_id res chain seq x y z
N MET A 1 -19.85 -15.53 1.35
CA MET A 1 -19.14 -14.34 0.86
C MET A 1 -18.10 -13.99 1.91
N ALA A 2 -16.85 -14.03 1.53
CA ALA A 2 -15.75 -13.69 2.42
C ALA A 2 -14.88 -12.58 1.80
N THR A 3 -14.31 -11.70 2.63
CA THR A 3 -13.38 -10.65 2.22
C THR A 3 -12.02 -10.92 2.84
N TYR A 4 -10.98 -10.99 2.01
CA TYR A 4 -9.62 -11.27 2.44
C TYR A 4 -8.71 -10.08 2.12
N ALA A 5 -8.10 -9.47 3.14
CA ALA A 5 -7.04 -8.50 2.94
C ALA A 5 -5.68 -9.20 2.77
N ILE A 6 -4.98 -8.91 1.67
CA ILE A 6 -3.72 -9.54 1.26
C ILE A 6 -2.58 -8.56 1.48
N GLY A 7 -1.51 -9.02 2.13
CA GLY A 7 -0.28 -8.25 2.34
C GLY A 7 0.53 -8.01 1.07
N ASP A 8 1.66 -7.31 1.21
CA ASP A 8 2.56 -6.93 0.12
C ASP A 8 2.98 -8.14 -0.72
N VAL A 9 2.60 -8.14 -2.00
CA VAL A 9 2.89 -9.24 -2.94
C VAL A 9 4.27 -9.10 -3.58
N GLN A 10 4.63 -7.89 -3.96
CA GLN A 10 5.94 -7.53 -4.53
C GLN A 10 6.47 -8.53 -5.57
N GLY A 11 5.66 -8.87 -6.59
CA GLY A 11 6.05 -9.78 -7.66
C GLY A 11 6.15 -11.26 -7.26
N CYS A 12 5.64 -11.67 -6.11
CA CYS A 12 5.68 -13.05 -5.64
C CYS A 12 4.44 -13.84 -6.10
N VAL A 13 4.22 -13.97 -7.42
CA VAL A 13 3.01 -14.55 -8.02
C VAL A 13 2.76 -15.98 -7.54
N GLN A 14 3.79 -16.80 -7.37
CA GLN A 14 3.66 -18.19 -6.92
C GLN A 14 3.12 -18.29 -5.48
N ALA A 15 3.54 -17.36 -4.61
CA ALA A 15 3.01 -17.28 -3.25
C ALA A 15 1.54 -16.83 -3.27
N LEU A 16 1.20 -15.87 -4.14
CA LEU A 16 -0.17 -15.41 -4.30
C LEU A 16 -1.10 -16.54 -4.79
N HIS A 17 -0.69 -17.34 -5.76
CA HIS A 17 -1.47 -18.51 -6.21
C HIS A 17 -1.71 -19.50 -5.07
N ARG A 18 -0.65 -19.88 -4.34
CA ARG A 18 -0.81 -20.78 -3.18
C ARG A 18 -1.71 -20.22 -2.08
N LEU A 19 -1.69 -18.89 -1.89
CA LEU A 19 -2.56 -18.26 -0.89
C LEU A 19 -4.01 -18.27 -1.35
N ILE A 20 -4.29 -17.93 -2.61
CA ILE A 20 -5.62 -17.98 -3.24
C ILE A 20 -6.20 -19.41 -3.16
N GLU A 21 -5.40 -20.43 -3.46
CA GLU A 21 -5.79 -21.83 -3.31
C GLU A 21 -6.07 -22.20 -1.85
N LYS A 22 -5.19 -21.80 -0.93
CA LYS A 22 -5.32 -22.10 0.50
C LYS A 22 -6.57 -21.54 1.15
N ILE A 23 -7.00 -20.35 0.72
CA ILE A 23 -8.24 -19.72 1.22
C ILE A 23 -9.49 -20.20 0.46
N HIS A 24 -9.33 -21.08 -0.53
CA HIS A 24 -10.40 -21.56 -1.40
C HIS A 24 -11.20 -20.40 -2.02
N PHE A 25 -10.50 -19.37 -2.50
CA PHE A 25 -11.12 -18.16 -3.03
C PHE A 25 -12.04 -18.45 -4.20
N ASN A 26 -13.28 -17.94 -4.11
CA ASN A 26 -14.26 -18.01 -5.18
C ASN A 26 -14.59 -16.59 -5.69
N PRO A 27 -14.13 -16.17 -6.89
CA PRO A 27 -14.32 -14.81 -7.39
C PRO A 27 -15.81 -14.45 -7.63
N ALA A 28 -16.72 -15.44 -7.71
CA ALA A 28 -18.15 -15.17 -7.84
C ALA A 28 -18.80 -14.70 -6.53
N SER A 29 -18.22 -15.04 -5.37
CA SER A 29 -18.78 -14.73 -4.05
C SER A 29 -17.87 -13.93 -3.16
N ASP A 30 -16.55 -14.07 -3.29
CA ASP A 30 -15.58 -13.52 -2.37
C ASP A 30 -14.89 -12.26 -2.92
N ARG A 31 -14.16 -11.53 -2.06
CA ARG A 31 -13.40 -10.33 -2.40
C ARG A 31 -11.96 -10.44 -1.90
N LEU A 32 -11.01 -9.96 -2.70
CA LEU A 32 -9.62 -9.75 -2.30
C LEU A 32 -9.32 -8.26 -2.20
N TRP A 33 -8.76 -7.83 -1.07
CA TRP A 33 -8.25 -6.49 -0.86
C TRP A 33 -6.74 -6.52 -0.74
N PHE A 34 -6.02 -5.84 -1.60
CA PHE A 34 -4.55 -5.80 -1.56
C PHE A 34 -4.09 -4.49 -0.91
N VAL A 35 -3.19 -4.58 0.04
CA VAL A 35 -2.63 -3.40 0.74
C VAL A 35 -1.68 -2.58 -0.13
N GLY A 36 -1.53 -2.91 -1.42
CA GLY A 36 -0.57 -2.29 -2.33
C GLY A 36 0.77 -3.03 -2.40
N ASP A 37 1.76 -2.37 -3.03
CA ASP A 37 3.05 -2.98 -3.35
C ASP A 37 2.89 -4.34 -4.06
N LEU A 38 2.15 -4.30 -5.16
CA LEU A 38 1.93 -5.46 -6.02
C LEU A 38 3.22 -5.88 -6.73
N VAL A 39 4.09 -4.91 -7.02
CA VAL A 39 5.25 -5.03 -7.91
C VAL A 39 6.56 -4.77 -7.21
N ASN A 40 7.64 -5.04 -7.96
CA ASN A 40 9.03 -4.77 -7.61
C ASN A 40 9.63 -5.80 -6.62
N ARG A 41 10.95 -5.86 -6.56
CA ARG A 41 11.76 -6.76 -5.71
C ARG A 41 11.68 -8.23 -6.09
N GLY A 42 10.49 -8.79 -6.18
CA GLY A 42 10.27 -10.16 -6.62
C GLY A 42 10.32 -10.31 -8.15
N PRO A 43 10.32 -11.55 -8.66
CA PRO A 43 10.62 -11.82 -10.07
C PRO A 43 9.44 -11.55 -11.02
N ASP A 44 8.18 -11.69 -10.57
CA ASP A 44 7.04 -11.87 -11.46
C ASP A 44 6.02 -10.72 -11.37
N SER A 45 6.50 -9.46 -11.29
CA SER A 45 5.65 -8.27 -11.18
C SER A 45 4.61 -8.17 -12.31
N LEU A 46 4.97 -8.55 -13.54
CA LEU A 46 4.07 -8.53 -14.69
C LEU A 46 2.89 -9.48 -14.49
N GLU A 47 3.17 -10.70 -14.06
CA GLU A 47 2.13 -11.71 -13.87
C GLU A 47 1.21 -11.37 -12.68
N VAL A 48 1.75 -10.74 -11.62
CA VAL A 48 0.94 -10.25 -10.50
C VAL A 48 -0.05 -9.18 -10.99
N LEU A 49 0.40 -8.20 -11.78
CA LEU A 49 -0.49 -7.16 -12.31
C LEU A 49 -1.59 -7.75 -13.20
N ARG A 50 -1.23 -8.66 -14.11
CA ARG A 50 -2.20 -9.33 -15.00
C ARG A 50 -3.23 -10.13 -14.20
N LEU A 51 -2.78 -10.92 -13.24
CA LEU A 51 -3.66 -11.73 -12.39
C LEU A 51 -4.67 -10.84 -11.65
N ILE A 52 -4.20 -9.79 -10.95
CA ILE A 52 -5.09 -8.94 -10.15
C ILE A 52 -6.03 -8.14 -11.04
N LYS A 53 -5.55 -7.64 -12.19
CA LYS A 53 -6.41 -6.97 -13.16
C LYS A 53 -7.50 -7.90 -13.71
N GLN A 54 -7.16 -9.16 -13.98
CA GLN A 54 -8.12 -10.18 -14.48
C GLN A 54 -9.22 -10.51 -13.46
N LEU A 55 -8.94 -10.39 -12.16
CA LEU A 55 -9.95 -10.58 -11.11
C LEU A 55 -11.08 -9.53 -11.15
N GLY A 56 -10.88 -8.41 -11.82
CA GLY A 56 -11.92 -7.41 -12.04
C GLY A 56 -12.52 -6.91 -10.71
N ASN A 57 -13.87 -6.94 -10.63
CA ASN A 57 -14.58 -6.44 -9.45
C ASN A 57 -14.44 -7.31 -8.19
N SER A 58 -13.85 -8.51 -8.31
CA SER A 58 -13.56 -9.35 -7.13
C SER A 58 -12.27 -8.97 -6.42
N ALA A 59 -11.51 -8.02 -6.96
CA ALA A 59 -10.28 -7.52 -6.37
C ALA A 59 -10.25 -5.99 -6.25
N ILE A 60 -9.87 -5.50 -5.08
CA ILE A 60 -9.58 -4.10 -4.82
C ILE A 60 -8.10 -4.02 -4.40
N THR A 61 -7.36 -3.07 -4.93
CA THR A 61 -6.00 -2.78 -4.47
C THR A 61 -5.84 -1.30 -4.20
N VAL A 62 -5.19 -0.95 -3.09
CA VAL A 62 -4.68 0.40 -2.90
C VAL A 62 -3.27 0.50 -3.50
N LEU A 63 -2.81 1.71 -3.79
CA LEU A 63 -1.46 1.93 -4.31
C LEU A 63 -0.42 1.92 -3.18
N GLY A 64 0.63 1.13 -3.35
CA GLY A 64 1.82 1.16 -2.53
C GLY A 64 2.92 2.04 -3.13
N ASN A 65 4.01 2.23 -2.37
CA ASN A 65 5.12 3.07 -2.83
C ASN A 65 5.89 2.43 -4.00
N HIS A 66 5.90 1.10 -4.14
CA HIS A 66 6.51 0.42 -5.29
C HIS A 66 5.62 0.53 -6.53
N ASP A 67 4.31 0.54 -6.39
CA ASP A 67 3.36 0.76 -7.48
C ASP A 67 3.51 2.18 -8.02
N LEU A 68 3.57 3.18 -7.14
CA LEU A 68 3.84 4.57 -7.51
C LEU A 68 5.22 4.76 -8.15
N HIS A 69 6.24 4.01 -7.70
CA HIS A 69 7.55 4.02 -8.33
C HIS A 69 7.49 3.50 -9.77
N LEU A 70 6.78 2.41 -10.02
CA LEU A 70 6.56 1.88 -11.38
C LEU A 70 5.88 2.93 -12.27
N LEU A 71 4.83 3.59 -11.77
CA LEU A 71 4.14 4.67 -12.51
C LEU A 71 5.09 5.85 -12.81
N ALA A 72 5.95 6.23 -11.86
CA ALA A 72 6.92 7.32 -12.03
C ALA A 72 8.00 6.97 -13.07
N VAL A 73 8.45 5.71 -13.14
CA VAL A 73 9.39 5.23 -14.17
C VAL A 73 8.72 5.19 -15.53
N TRP A 74 7.51 4.64 -15.63
CA TRP A 74 6.75 4.61 -16.89
C TRP A 74 6.47 6.02 -17.43
N ALA A 75 6.13 6.96 -16.56
CA ALA A 75 5.92 8.36 -16.92
C ALA A 75 7.22 9.14 -17.21
N LYS A 76 8.41 8.51 -17.08
CA LYS A 76 9.75 9.12 -17.24
C LYS A 76 10.05 10.25 -16.24
N VAL A 77 9.40 10.22 -15.07
CA VAL A 77 9.64 11.14 -13.96
C VAL A 77 10.89 10.73 -13.18
N THR A 78 11.18 9.42 -13.14
CA THR A 78 12.40 8.85 -12.55
C THR A 78 12.90 7.69 -13.40
N THR A 79 14.00 7.07 -12.99
CA THR A 79 14.62 5.91 -13.69
C THR A 79 14.69 4.72 -12.74
N LEU A 80 14.86 3.52 -13.32
CA LEU A 80 15.08 2.30 -12.56
C LEU A 80 16.37 2.37 -11.74
N SER A 81 16.32 1.88 -10.52
CA SER A 81 17.50 1.61 -9.69
C SER A 81 18.04 0.19 -9.94
N ARG A 82 19.29 -0.08 -9.50
CA ARG A 82 19.88 -1.42 -9.60
C ARG A 82 19.09 -2.54 -8.91
N LYS A 83 18.23 -2.16 -7.94
CA LYS A 83 17.45 -3.12 -7.14
C LYS A 83 16.04 -3.35 -7.68
N ASP A 84 15.66 -2.63 -8.73
CA ASP A 84 14.31 -2.76 -9.30
C ASP A 84 14.23 -3.96 -10.25
N THR A 85 13.11 -4.67 -10.19
CA THR A 85 12.80 -5.84 -11.01
C THR A 85 11.60 -5.57 -11.93
N LEU A 86 11.49 -4.33 -12.41
CA LEU A 86 10.32 -3.82 -13.14
C LEU A 86 10.47 -3.89 -14.67
N GLN A 87 11.63 -4.35 -15.17
CA GLN A 87 11.91 -4.32 -16.61
C GLN A 87 10.91 -5.15 -17.42
N SER A 88 10.49 -6.31 -16.90
CA SER A 88 9.49 -7.17 -17.56
C SER A 88 8.15 -6.47 -17.77
N VAL A 89 7.71 -5.67 -16.79
CA VAL A 89 6.49 -4.86 -16.90
C VAL A 89 6.66 -3.76 -17.95
N LEU A 90 7.77 -3.02 -17.88
CA LEU A 90 8.01 -1.87 -18.76
C LEU A 90 8.24 -2.27 -20.23
N SER A 91 8.62 -3.52 -20.49
CA SER A 91 8.80 -4.08 -21.85
C SER A 91 7.60 -4.89 -22.33
N ALA A 92 6.57 -5.03 -21.53
CA ALA A 92 5.39 -5.83 -21.89
C ALA A 92 4.58 -5.17 -23.01
N PRO A 93 4.01 -5.94 -23.95
CA PRO A 93 3.20 -5.38 -25.04
C PRO A 93 1.91 -4.69 -24.55
N ASP A 94 1.43 -5.04 -23.35
CA ASP A 94 0.25 -4.52 -22.69
C ASP A 94 0.58 -3.50 -21.58
N VAL A 95 1.79 -2.94 -21.57
CA VAL A 95 2.28 -2.03 -20.51
C VAL A 95 1.36 -0.82 -20.31
N ASP A 96 0.94 -0.18 -21.38
CA ASP A 96 0.10 1.02 -21.30
C ASP A 96 -1.30 0.70 -20.72
N GLU A 97 -1.86 -0.45 -21.06
CA GLU A 97 -3.13 -0.91 -20.51
C GLU A 97 -3.00 -1.25 -19.02
N LEU A 98 -1.95 -1.98 -18.64
CA LEU A 98 -1.69 -2.36 -17.25
C LEU A 98 -1.42 -1.15 -16.37
N LEU A 99 -0.59 -0.20 -16.82
CA LEU A 99 -0.22 0.95 -16.01
C LEU A 99 -1.30 2.04 -16.00
N THR A 100 -2.11 2.13 -17.05
CA THR A 100 -3.34 2.91 -17.00
C THR A 100 -4.30 2.32 -15.98
N TRP A 101 -4.53 1.02 -15.98
CA TRP A 101 -5.34 0.37 -14.95
C TRP A 101 -4.78 0.62 -13.54
N LEU A 102 -3.46 0.50 -13.33
CA LEU A 102 -2.81 0.67 -12.03
C LEU A 102 -2.99 2.09 -11.50
N ARG A 103 -2.78 3.12 -12.33
CA ARG A 103 -2.90 4.52 -11.90
C ARG A 103 -4.33 4.95 -11.52
N PHE A 104 -5.34 4.15 -11.88
CA PHE A 104 -6.73 4.34 -11.45
C PHE A 104 -7.07 3.60 -10.15
N ARG A 105 -6.10 3.02 -9.48
CA ARG A 105 -6.35 2.38 -8.18
C ARG A 105 -6.33 3.41 -7.07
N PRO A 106 -7.15 3.23 -6.01
CA PRO A 106 -7.24 4.16 -4.89
C PRO A 106 -5.95 4.13 -4.03
N LEU A 107 -5.78 5.15 -3.18
CA LEU A 107 -4.78 5.16 -2.11
C LEU A 107 -5.36 4.72 -0.76
N ALA A 108 -6.67 4.80 -0.60
CA ALA A 108 -7.39 4.30 0.56
C ALA A 108 -8.70 3.66 0.14
N HIS A 109 -9.14 2.62 0.84
CA HIS A 109 -10.43 1.99 0.63
C HIS A 109 -11.12 1.77 1.98
N VAL A 110 -12.40 2.15 2.07
CA VAL A 110 -13.18 2.01 3.30
C VAL A 110 -14.48 1.28 3.00
N GLU A 111 -14.68 0.15 3.66
CA GLU A 111 -15.88 -0.66 3.51
C GLU A 111 -16.08 -1.52 4.77
N ASN A 112 -17.34 -1.73 5.18
CA ASN A 112 -17.72 -2.62 6.29
C ASN A 112 -16.97 -2.35 7.62
N GLY A 113 -16.65 -1.09 7.92
CA GLY A 113 -15.95 -0.70 9.14
C GLY A 113 -14.44 -0.90 9.13
N TYR A 114 -13.86 -1.27 7.98
CA TYR A 114 -12.42 -1.39 7.77
C TYR A 114 -11.90 -0.27 6.86
N CYS A 115 -10.75 0.27 7.19
CA CYS A 115 -9.99 1.18 6.35
C CYS A 115 -8.70 0.50 5.89
N LEU A 116 -8.53 0.32 4.58
CA LEU A 116 -7.35 -0.24 3.95
C LEU A 116 -6.48 0.89 3.42
N VAL A 117 -5.21 0.93 3.84
CA VAL A 117 -4.18 1.82 3.30
C VAL A 117 -2.88 1.04 3.12
N HIS A 118 -1.93 1.57 2.36
CA HIS A 118 -0.68 0.85 2.20
C HIS A 118 0.23 0.94 3.44
N ALA A 119 0.42 2.13 4.05
CA ALA A 119 1.39 2.30 5.13
C ALA A 119 0.80 2.83 6.44
N GLY A 120 0.17 4.00 6.46
CA GLY A 120 -0.31 4.54 7.72
C GLY A 120 -1.11 5.83 7.59
N LEU A 121 -1.49 6.39 8.74
CA LEU A 121 -2.28 7.62 8.86
C LEU A 121 -1.60 8.57 9.86
N LEU A 122 -1.72 9.89 9.63
CA LEU A 122 -1.34 10.84 10.67
C LEU A 122 -2.31 10.78 11.84
N PRO A 123 -1.83 10.95 13.09
CA PRO A 123 -2.69 10.86 14.28
C PRO A 123 -3.87 11.84 14.29
N SER A 124 -3.73 12.99 13.65
CA SER A 124 -4.76 14.03 13.55
C SER A 124 -5.82 13.78 12.46
N TRP A 125 -5.61 12.81 11.55
CA TRP A 125 -6.52 12.56 10.45
C TRP A 125 -7.69 11.67 10.86
N SER A 126 -8.91 12.08 10.50
CA SER A 126 -10.09 11.22 10.52
C SER A 126 -10.17 10.39 9.23
N ILE A 127 -10.99 9.34 9.24
CA ILE A 127 -11.22 8.51 8.02
C ILE A 127 -11.80 9.36 6.88
N SER A 128 -12.72 10.29 7.16
CA SER A 128 -13.24 11.19 6.13
C SER A 128 -12.15 12.06 5.51
N GLN A 129 -11.26 12.61 6.33
CA GLN A 129 -10.12 13.41 5.86
C GLN A 129 -9.13 12.57 5.05
N VAL A 130 -8.87 11.32 5.45
CA VAL A 130 -8.05 10.37 4.68
C VAL A 130 -8.63 10.18 3.29
N LEU A 131 -9.93 9.94 3.16
CA LEU A 131 -10.59 9.74 1.87
C LEU A 131 -10.60 11.02 1.01
N GLU A 132 -10.78 12.19 1.60
CA GLU A 132 -10.71 13.47 0.89
C GLU A 132 -9.30 13.72 0.32
N LEU A 133 -8.27 13.56 1.16
CA LEU A 133 -6.87 13.75 0.76
C LEU A 133 -6.40 12.67 -0.25
N ALA A 134 -6.83 11.42 -0.08
CA ALA A 134 -6.55 10.35 -1.02
C ALA A 134 -7.15 10.67 -2.39
N ARG A 135 -8.40 11.15 -2.43
CA ARG A 135 -9.08 11.54 -3.68
C ARG A 135 -8.34 12.65 -4.43
N GLU A 136 -7.79 13.67 -3.75
CA GLU A 136 -6.97 14.70 -4.42
C GLU A 136 -5.78 14.07 -5.19
N VAL A 137 -5.10 13.08 -4.59
CA VAL A 137 -3.98 12.38 -5.24
C VAL A 137 -4.48 11.48 -6.36
N GLU A 138 -5.59 10.76 -6.15
CA GLU A 138 -6.21 9.88 -7.14
C GLU A 138 -6.66 10.68 -8.38
N GLU A 139 -7.32 11.82 -8.20
CA GLU A 139 -7.71 12.73 -9.29
C GLU A 139 -6.49 13.21 -10.06
N ALA A 140 -5.41 13.60 -9.37
CA ALA A 140 -4.16 14.01 -9.99
C ALA A 140 -3.46 12.86 -10.77
N LEU A 141 -3.57 11.62 -10.30
CA LEU A 141 -3.08 10.44 -11.02
C LEU A 141 -3.96 10.08 -12.22
N GLN A 142 -5.27 10.30 -12.14
CA GLN A 142 -6.26 9.96 -13.17
C GLN A 142 -6.37 11.02 -14.27
N ASP A 143 -5.90 12.23 -14.03
CA ASP A 143 -5.89 13.32 -15.00
C ASP A 143 -5.10 12.95 -16.27
N GLU A 144 -5.52 13.45 -17.42
CA GLU A 144 -4.83 13.25 -18.71
C GLU A 144 -3.38 13.77 -18.66
N ASN A 145 -3.15 14.85 -17.92
CA ASN A 145 -1.83 15.47 -17.72
C ASN A 145 -1.12 14.97 -16.46
N PHE A 146 -1.46 13.80 -15.94
CA PHE A 146 -0.90 13.24 -14.69
C PHE A 146 0.64 13.27 -14.64
N ARG A 147 1.32 13.16 -15.79
CA ARG A 147 2.80 13.24 -15.87
C ARG A 147 3.34 14.56 -15.32
N GLN A 148 2.57 15.66 -15.43
CA GLN A 148 2.96 16.95 -14.89
C GLN A 148 2.74 17.05 -13.36
N ARG A 149 1.77 16.29 -12.81
CA ARG A 149 1.47 16.23 -11.38
C ARG A 149 2.32 15.21 -10.63
N LEU A 150 2.73 14.16 -11.32
CA LEU A 150 3.45 13.03 -10.71
C LEU A 150 4.76 13.43 -9.98
N PRO A 151 5.55 14.44 -10.38
CA PRO A 151 6.68 14.93 -9.59
C PRO A 151 6.30 15.44 -8.19
N ALA A 152 5.15 16.11 -8.04
CA ALA A 152 4.66 16.55 -6.75
C ALA A 152 4.25 15.36 -5.87
N ILE A 153 3.59 14.36 -6.44
CA ILE A 153 3.17 13.13 -5.79
C ILE A 153 4.39 12.30 -5.35
N TYR A 154 5.41 12.17 -6.21
CA TYR A 154 6.50 11.22 -6.02
C TYR A 154 7.71 11.78 -5.27
N PHE A 155 8.13 13.04 -5.54
CA PHE A 155 9.37 13.61 -5.00
C PHE A 155 9.20 14.57 -3.84
N ARG A 156 8.00 15.07 -3.56
CA ARG A 156 7.82 16.06 -2.49
C ARG A 156 8.28 15.51 -1.16
N LYS A 157 9.14 16.27 -0.49
CA LYS A 157 9.54 15.98 0.87
C LYS A 157 8.36 16.19 1.81
N ALA A 158 8.36 15.41 2.87
CA ALA A 158 7.40 15.58 3.94
C ALA A 158 7.44 17.00 4.50
N VAL A 159 6.24 17.55 4.70
CA VAL A 159 6.02 18.79 5.43
C VAL A 159 5.02 18.48 6.55
N VAL A 160 4.99 19.30 7.58
CA VAL A 160 3.99 19.18 8.64
C VAL A 160 2.61 19.47 8.03
N PHE A 161 1.61 18.66 8.34
CA PHE A 161 0.25 18.87 7.86
C PHE A 161 -0.30 20.22 8.36
N SER A 162 -0.82 21.01 7.44
CA SER A 162 -1.44 22.31 7.71
C SER A 162 -2.57 22.55 6.71
N PRO A 163 -3.66 23.23 7.11
CA PRO A 163 -4.73 23.63 6.19
C PRO A 163 -4.27 24.60 5.07
N HIS A 164 -3.09 25.22 5.23
CA HIS A 164 -2.55 26.21 4.28
C HIS A 164 -1.57 25.63 3.28
N LEU A 165 -1.40 24.29 3.24
CA LEU A 165 -0.55 23.65 2.24
C LEU A 165 -1.08 23.90 0.83
N SER A 166 -0.17 24.22 -0.10
CA SER A 166 -0.48 24.21 -1.52
C SER A 166 -0.93 22.81 -1.96
N LEU A 167 -1.62 22.74 -3.10
CA LEU A 167 -2.04 21.44 -3.66
C LEU A 167 -0.85 20.47 -3.78
N ASP A 168 0.26 20.91 -4.36
CA ASP A 168 1.45 20.08 -4.55
C ASP A 168 2.03 19.56 -3.22
N GLU A 169 2.00 20.37 -2.16
CA GLU A 169 2.44 19.95 -0.82
C GLU A 169 1.48 18.94 -0.21
N ARG A 170 0.17 19.14 -0.38
CA ARG A 170 -0.83 18.15 0.09
C ARG A 170 -0.70 16.84 -0.67
N LEU A 171 -0.58 16.86 -2.00
CA LEU A 171 -0.38 15.65 -2.81
C LEU A 171 0.84 14.87 -2.33
N GLY A 172 1.98 15.54 -2.16
CA GLY A 172 3.23 14.90 -1.72
C GLY A 172 3.15 14.37 -0.29
N LEU A 173 2.62 15.15 0.66
CA LEU A 173 2.46 14.71 2.05
C LEU A 173 1.48 13.54 2.15
N THR A 174 0.31 13.64 1.54
CA THR A 174 -0.71 12.57 1.56
C THR A 174 -0.15 11.27 0.99
N THR A 175 0.50 11.34 -0.16
CA THR A 175 1.14 10.17 -0.77
C THR A 175 2.17 9.55 0.16
N ASN A 176 3.06 10.34 0.75
CA ASN A 176 4.11 9.81 1.64
C ASN A 176 3.50 9.24 2.93
N VAL A 177 2.48 9.85 3.50
CA VAL A 177 1.78 9.32 4.67
C VAL A 177 1.14 7.98 4.35
N LEU A 178 0.28 7.94 3.34
CA LEU A 178 -0.48 6.74 2.99
C LEU A 178 0.39 5.59 2.47
N THR A 179 1.60 5.89 1.93
CA THR A 179 2.43 4.86 1.30
C THR A 179 3.80 4.63 1.93
N ARG A 180 4.23 5.44 2.91
CA ARG A 180 5.60 5.34 3.49
C ARG A 180 5.68 5.51 5.00
N LEU A 181 4.63 5.98 5.67
CA LEU A 181 4.64 6.26 7.09
C LEU A 181 4.83 4.99 7.92
N ARG A 182 5.79 5.02 8.85
CA ARG A 182 6.00 3.98 9.87
C ARG A 182 5.92 4.58 11.27
N VAL A 183 6.69 5.64 11.49
CA VAL A 183 6.80 6.30 12.77
C VAL A 183 6.59 7.81 12.63
N CYS A 184 6.05 8.43 13.67
CA CYS A 184 5.91 9.87 13.79
C CYS A 184 6.10 10.30 15.25
N THR A 185 6.24 11.60 15.50
CA THR A 185 6.18 12.14 16.86
C THR A 185 4.74 12.10 17.37
N GLN A 186 4.56 12.40 18.65
CA GLN A 186 3.22 12.51 19.25
C GLN A 186 2.36 13.60 18.59
N GLU A 187 3.01 14.66 18.10
CA GLU A 187 2.37 15.77 17.36
C GLU A 187 2.10 15.40 15.88
N GLY A 188 2.48 14.22 15.44
CA GLY A 188 2.23 13.73 14.07
C GLY A 188 3.28 14.16 13.05
N ILE A 189 4.49 14.56 13.47
CA ILE A 189 5.59 14.84 12.53
C ILE A 189 6.16 13.50 12.02
N PRO A 190 6.04 13.19 10.72
CA PRO A 190 6.45 11.89 10.19
C PRO A 190 7.98 11.77 10.04
N GLU A 191 8.51 10.54 10.17
CA GLU A 191 9.88 10.18 9.80
C GLU A 191 9.84 9.06 8.74
N PHE A 192 10.06 9.43 7.48
CA PHE A 192 9.92 8.52 6.33
C PHE A 192 11.19 7.72 5.99
N SER A 193 12.35 8.08 6.55
CA SER A 193 13.61 7.37 6.29
C SER A 193 13.76 6.12 7.16
N PHE A 194 13.05 6.04 8.27
CA PHE A 194 13.09 4.92 9.19
C PHE A 194 12.55 3.62 8.55
N LYS A 195 13.30 2.51 8.70
CA LYS A 195 12.96 1.19 8.10
C LYS A 195 13.17 0.02 9.06
N GLY A 196 13.60 0.30 10.29
CA GLY A 196 13.88 -0.71 11.31
C GLY A 196 12.63 -1.33 11.95
N PRO A 197 12.79 -2.29 12.85
CA PRO A 197 11.73 -2.78 13.72
C PRO A 197 11.27 -1.66 14.68
N GLN A 198 10.04 -1.79 15.20
CA GLN A 198 9.44 -0.71 16.00
C GLN A 198 10.28 -0.28 17.22
N ASN A 199 11.01 -1.21 17.85
CA ASN A 199 11.82 -0.93 19.03
C ASN A 199 13.07 -0.09 18.72
N ASP A 200 13.45 0.03 17.45
CA ASP A 200 14.58 0.83 17.00
C ASP A 200 14.14 2.22 16.51
N ALA A 201 12.87 2.60 16.78
CA ALA A 201 12.37 3.93 16.42
C ALA A 201 13.26 5.03 17.00
N PRO A 202 13.59 6.11 16.24
CA PRO A 202 14.39 7.21 16.76
C PRO A 202 13.75 7.83 18.01
N ARG A 203 14.57 8.37 18.88
CA ARG A 203 14.11 9.02 20.12
C ARG A 203 13.05 10.10 19.80
N GLY A 204 11.90 10.04 20.46
CA GLY A 204 10.79 10.96 20.26
C GLY A 204 9.82 10.53 19.15
N TYR A 205 10.10 9.43 18.45
CA TYR A 205 9.22 8.83 17.45
C TYR A 205 8.64 7.51 17.95
N MET A 206 7.45 7.21 17.51
CA MET A 206 6.76 5.95 17.81
C MET A 206 5.96 5.47 16.58
N PRO A 207 5.58 4.19 16.50
CA PRO A 207 4.66 3.73 15.48
C PRO A 207 3.42 4.62 15.41
N TRP A 208 3.02 5.01 14.20
CA TRP A 208 1.90 5.94 14.01
C TRP A 208 0.61 5.48 14.72
N PHE A 209 0.39 4.17 14.76
CA PHE A 209 -0.80 3.56 15.38
C PHE A 209 -0.72 3.48 16.92
N GLN A 210 0.43 3.75 17.52
CA GLN A 210 0.64 3.81 18.97
C GLN A 210 0.56 5.23 19.54
N VAL A 211 0.41 6.24 18.67
CA VAL A 211 0.26 7.63 19.14
C VAL A 211 -1.01 7.75 19.99
N PRO A 212 -0.90 8.23 21.24
CA PRO A 212 -2.06 8.41 22.13
C PRO A 212 -3.08 9.40 21.54
N ASN A 213 -4.36 9.11 21.75
CA ASN A 213 -5.47 9.98 21.34
C ASN A 213 -5.50 10.29 19.82
N ARG A 214 -4.95 9.40 18.98
CA ARG A 214 -5.13 9.53 17.53
C ARG A 214 -6.63 9.51 17.19
N VAL A 215 -7.05 10.34 16.25
CA VAL A 215 -8.45 10.50 15.87
C VAL A 215 -9.10 9.18 15.46
N THR A 216 -8.31 8.30 14.81
CA THR A 216 -8.74 6.97 14.31
C THR A 216 -8.55 5.83 15.33
N GLN A 217 -8.49 6.09 16.63
CA GLN A 217 -8.21 5.05 17.62
C GLN A 217 -9.26 3.93 17.69
N GLU A 218 -10.53 4.25 17.37
CA GLU A 218 -11.65 3.31 17.33
C GLU A 218 -11.92 2.75 15.91
N ASP A 219 -11.23 3.27 14.89
CA ASP A 219 -11.35 2.78 13.52
C ASP A 219 -10.42 1.59 13.27
N THR A 220 -10.90 0.60 12.54
CA THR A 220 -10.09 -0.57 12.21
C THR A 220 -9.30 -0.35 10.92
N ILE A 221 -7.97 -0.28 11.06
CA ILE A 221 -7.05 0.01 9.96
C ILE A 221 -6.25 -1.24 9.58
N ILE A 222 -6.22 -1.56 8.28
CA ILE A 222 -5.41 -2.64 7.72
C ILE A 222 -4.32 -2.02 6.84
N PHE A 223 -3.06 -2.43 7.05
CA PHE A 223 -1.93 -1.89 6.30
C PHE A 223 -0.80 -2.91 6.06
N GLY A 224 0.07 -2.63 5.10
CA GLY A 224 1.27 -3.39 4.73
C GLY A 224 2.56 -2.64 4.99
N HIS A 225 3.42 -2.53 3.97
CA HIS A 225 4.60 -1.69 3.88
C HIS A 225 5.73 -1.95 4.89
N TRP A 226 5.42 -2.26 6.13
CA TRP A 226 6.41 -2.33 7.22
C TRP A 226 6.82 -3.77 7.54
N SER A 227 7.52 -4.40 6.61
CA SER A 227 7.95 -5.79 6.79
C SER A 227 8.81 -6.04 8.03
N ALA A 228 9.58 -5.04 8.49
CA ALA A 228 10.38 -5.16 9.73
C ALA A 228 9.52 -5.17 11.01
N LEU A 229 8.28 -4.67 10.97
CA LEU A 229 7.30 -4.80 12.05
C LEU A 229 6.82 -6.26 12.17
N GLY A 230 6.70 -6.95 11.03
CA GLY A 230 6.07 -8.25 10.95
C GLY A 230 4.54 -8.18 10.99
N VAL A 231 3.93 -9.36 11.12
CA VAL A 231 2.47 -9.48 11.18
C VAL A 231 1.98 -9.16 12.59
N MET A 232 1.09 -8.17 12.69
CA MET A 232 0.50 -7.74 13.96
C MET A 232 -1.02 -7.72 13.85
N LYS A 233 -1.68 -8.25 14.87
CA LYS A 233 -3.12 -8.18 15.07
C LYS A 233 -3.40 -7.47 16.38
N GLY A 234 -3.89 -6.25 16.30
CA GLY A 234 -4.38 -5.47 17.43
C GLY A 234 -5.91 -5.31 17.42
N PRO A 235 -6.48 -4.64 18.41
CA PRO A 235 -7.94 -4.43 18.46
C PRO A 235 -8.48 -3.66 17.24
N HIS A 236 -7.77 -2.64 16.82
CA HIS A 236 -8.16 -1.73 15.73
C HIS A 236 -7.07 -1.52 14.67
N VAL A 237 -6.05 -2.38 14.65
CA VAL A 237 -4.91 -2.24 13.71
C VAL A 237 -4.39 -3.60 13.29
N PHE A 238 -4.30 -3.83 11.98
CA PHE A 238 -3.74 -5.04 11.40
C PHE A 238 -2.59 -4.70 10.45
N ALA A 239 -1.35 -5.04 10.85
CA ALA A 239 -0.20 -5.03 9.95
C ALA A 239 -0.05 -6.41 9.32
N ILE A 240 -0.12 -6.49 7.98
CA ILE A 240 -0.14 -7.76 7.26
C ILE A 240 0.96 -7.91 6.21
N ASP A 241 2.00 -7.06 6.22
CA ASP A 241 3.22 -7.27 5.44
C ASP A 241 4.06 -8.37 6.09
N GLY A 242 3.87 -9.59 5.63
CA GLY A 242 4.62 -10.76 6.09
C GLY A 242 6.04 -10.85 5.55
N GLY A 243 6.45 -9.95 4.64
CA GLY A 243 7.79 -9.94 4.05
C GLY A 243 8.05 -11.07 3.07
N CYS A 244 7.07 -11.42 2.25
CA CYS A 244 7.15 -12.53 1.28
C CYS A 244 8.39 -12.42 0.39
N VAL A 245 8.62 -11.27 -0.21
CA VAL A 245 9.78 -11.05 -1.11
C VAL A 245 11.14 -11.23 -0.41
N TRP A 246 11.16 -11.19 0.90
CA TRP A 246 12.34 -11.47 1.73
C TRP A 246 12.41 -12.91 2.20
N GLY A 247 11.64 -13.82 1.58
CA GLY A 247 11.62 -15.25 1.89
C GLY A 247 10.84 -15.61 3.14
N ARG A 248 9.99 -14.71 3.68
CA ARG A 248 9.14 -14.98 4.84
C ARG A 248 7.75 -15.47 4.42
N GLU A 249 6.68 -14.74 4.66
CA GLU A 249 5.30 -15.19 4.44
C GLU A 249 4.48 -14.19 3.64
N LEU A 250 3.55 -14.68 2.82
CA LEU A 250 2.43 -13.90 2.31
C LEU A 250 1.20 -14.17 3.17
N ILE A 251 0.48 -13.11 3.53
CA ILE A 251 -0.60 -13.13 4.51
C ILE A 251 -1.93 -12.80 3.85
N ALA A 252 -2.98 -13.52 4.22
CA ALA A 252 -4.36 -13.09 4.04
C ALA A 252 -5.05 -12.98 5.40
N LEU A 253 -5.74 -11.86 5.64
CA LEU A 253 -6.63 -11.64 6.77
C LEU A 253 -8.08 -11.74 6.28
N ARG A 254 -8.84 -12.71 6.76
CA ARG A 254 -10.28 -12.75 6.51
C ARG A 254 -10.98 -11.78 7.47
N LEU A 255 -11.77 -10.86 6.92
CA LEU A 255 -12.31 -9.74 7.70
C LEU A 255 -13.43 -10.17 8.66
N GLU A 256 -14.24 -11.14 8.29
CA GLU A 256 -15.45 -11.56 9.00
C GLU A 256 -15.16 -12.14 10.40
N ASP A 257 -14.03 -12.81 10.55
CA ASP A 257 -13.61 -13.44 11.82
C ASP A 257 -12.17 -13.11 12.20
N GLN A 258 -11.53 -12.26 11.42
CA GLN A 258 -10.14 -11.83 11.61
C GLN A 258 -9.15 -13.00 11.66
N GLN A 259 -9.42 -14.08 10.92
CA GLN A 259 -8.53 -15.21 10.78
C GLN A 259 -7.39 -14.90 9.81
N LEU A 260 -6.16 -15.25 10.21
CA LEU A 260 -4.96 -15.13 9.38
C LEU A 260 -4.66 -16.44 8.66
N PHE A 261 -4.46 -16.36 7.35
CA PHE A 261 -3.93 -17.42 6.50
C PHE A 261 -2.52 -17.04 6.05
N ARG A 262 -1.62 -18.00 6.00
CA ARG A 262 -0.20 -17.78 5.73
C ARG A 262 0.32 -18.79 4.73
N VAL A 263 1.16 -18.34 3.79
CA VAL A 263 1.96 -19.20 2.93
C VAL A 263 3.42 -18.82 3.02
N ASN A 264 4.29 -19.80 3.12
CA ASN A 264 5.74 -19.56 3.20
C ASN A 264 6.29 -19.20 1.82
N CYS A 265 7.16 -18.19 1.75
CA CYS A 265 7.78 -17.66 0.53
C CYS A 265 9.27 -18.07 0.36
N SER A 266 9.81 -18.95 1.21
CA SER A 266 11.24 -19.34 1.20
C SER A 266 11.72 -20.12 -0.03
N LYS A 267 10.85 -20.36 -1.02
CA LYS A 267 11.15 -21.09 -2.26
C LYS A 267 10.80 -20.27 -3.51
N ILE A 268 10.96 -18.97 -3.44
CA ILE A 268 10.77 -18.08 -4.60
C ILE A 268 12.12 -17.84 -5.27
#